data_6b5d4adf21dabd7d179629d1e726c810
#
_entry.id   6b5d4adf21dabd7d179629d1e726c810
#
_cell.length_a   1.000
_cell.length_b   1.000
_cell.length_c   1.000
_cell.angle_alpha   90.00
_cell.angle_beta   90.00
_cell.angle_gamma   90.00
#
_symmetry.space_group_name_H-M   'P 1'
#
loop_
_entity.id
_entity.type
_entity.pdbx_description
1 polymer ?
#
loop_
_entity_poly.entity_id
_entity_poly.type
_entity_poly.pdbx_seq_one_letter_code
_entity_poly.pdbx_strand_id
1 'polypeptide(L)'
;MLAVDVKNIKKTFISKQDTVEAVKDVSFQVKQGEIFGLLGPNGAGKSTTILMLTTLLSITDGMASVLGIDVATKDKEVREKIGVALQDTGLDNLLTGRELFFTTCRLWGYSKKDSEVKSNELLELVGLTEAANRRVKTYSGGMKRRLDLGLSLVHSPEILFLDEPTTGLDPGSRRVLWDEIKRLRDNGVTVILTTQYLDCLLYTSPSPRD
;
A
#
# COMPACT_ATOMS: atom_id res chain seq x y z
N MET A 1 -11.42 14.83 8.71
CA MET A 1 -10.90 15.42 7.45
C MET A 1 -10.88 14.30 6.41
N LEU A 2 -11.03 14.59 5.10
CA LEU A 2 -10.92 13.56 4.06
C LEU A 2 -9.45 13.24 3.81
N ALA A 3 -9.12 11.95 3.75
CA ALA A 3 -7.83 11.45 3.32
C ALA A 3 -7.77 11.31 1.79
N VAL A 4 -8.87 10.83 1.19
CA VAL A 4 -9.00 10.69 -0.26
C VAL A 4 -10.38 11.18 -0.70
N ASP A 5 -10.44 11.96 -1.76
CA ASP A 5 -11.69 12.39 -2.43
C ASP A 5 -11.57 12.08 -3.92
N VAL A 6 -12.45 11.21 -4.41
CA VAL A 6 -12.47 10.73 -5.80
C VAL A 6 -13.81 11.07 -6.43
N LYS A 7 -13.78 11.74 -7.58
CA LYS A 7 -14.96 12.21 -8.29
C LYS A 7 -14.90 11.81 -9.77
N ASN A 8 -15.77 10.89 -10.14
CA ASN A 8 -16.03 10.46 -11.52
C ASN A 8 -14.76 10.10 -12.30
N ILE A 9 -13.75 9.47 -11.61
CA ILE A 9 -12.51 9.11 -12.29
C ILE A 9 -12.73 8.02 -13.33
N LYS A 10 -12.04 8.18 -14.46
CA LYS A 10 -12.02 7.23 -15.56
C LYS A 10 -10.61 6.91 -16.00
N LYS A 11 -10.41 5.69 -16.43
CA LYS A 11 -9.19 5.27 -17.11
C LYS A 11 -9.48 4.48 -18.35
N THR A 12 -9.06 5.02 -19.48
CA THR A 12 -9.14 4.40 -20.80
C THR A 12 -7.74 4.18 -21.32
N PHE A 13 -7.44 2.95 -21.69
CA PHE A 13 -6.21 2.58 -22.41
C PHE A 13 -6.54 2.49 -23.89
N ILE A 14 -5.82 3.24 -24.71
CA ILE A 14 -5.98 3.26 -26.17
C ILE A 14 -4.74 2.60 -26.78
N SER A 15 -4.94 1.52 -27.51
CA SER A 15 -3.92 0.87 -28.35
C SER A 15 -4.29 1.01 -29.83
N LYS A 16 -3.38 0.62 -30.73
CA LYS A 16 -3.65 0.64 -32.17
C LYS A 16 -4.80 -0.29 -32.60
N GLN A 17 -5.15 -1.28 -31.77
CA GLN A 17 -6.09 -2.35 -32.11
C GLN A 17 -7.33 -2.34 -31.22
N ASP A 18 -7.28 -1.71 -30.04
CA ASP A 18 -8.36 -1.79 -29.06
C ASP A 18 -8.38 -0.61 -28.11
N THR A 19 -9.56 -0.34 -27.55
CA THR A 19 -9.81 0.68 -26.52
C THR A 19 -10.43 -0.01 -25.32
N VAL A 20 -9.72 -0.01 -24.18
CA VAL A 20 -10.17 -0.66 -22.96
C VAL A 20 -10.48 0.38 -21.87
N GLU A 21 -11.74 0.48 -21.48
CA GLU A 21 -12.17 1.26 -20.31
C GLU A 21 -11.95 0.46 -19.02
N ALA A 22 -10.78 0.63 -18.41
CA ALA A 22 -10.39 -0.10 -17.19
C ALA A 22 -11.10 0.44 -15.94
N VAL A 23 -11.43 1.73 -15.89
CA VAL A 23 -12.21 2.38 -14.83
C VAL A 23 -13.24 3.31 -15.49
N LYS A 24 -14.53 3.15 -15.11
CA LYS A 24 -15.68 3.74 -15.82
C LYS A 24 -16.42 4.77 -14.98
N ASP A 25 -16.07 5.55 -14.24
CA ASP A 25 -16.84 6.49 -13.42
C ASP A 25 -16.93 6.06 -11.95
N VAL A 26 -15.80 6.12 -11.30
CA VAL A 26 -15.68 5.75 -9.89
C VAL A 26 -15.64 7.00 -9.02
N SER A 27 -16.50 7.06 -7.99
CA SER A 27 -16.52 8.12 -6.99
C SER A 27 -16.60 7.52 -5.59
N PHE A 28 -15.75 7.99 -4.68
CA PHE A 28 -15.78 7.62 -3.26
C PHE A 28 -14.97 8.60 -2.42
N GLN A 29 -15.17 8.54 -1.11
CA GLN A 29 -14.44 9.34 -0.14
C GLN A 29 -13.91 8.45 0.98
N VAL A 30 -12.69 8.75 1.47
CA VAL A 30 -12.06 8.06 2.58
C VAL A 30 -11.74 9.10 3.66
N LYS A 31 -12.09 8.80 4.91
CA LYS A 31 -11.74 9.64 6.05
C LYS A 31 -10.35 9.31 6.56
N GLN A 32 -9.69 10.27 7.20
CA GLN A 32 -8.42 10.01 7.86
C GLN A 32 -8.56 8.99 9.00
N GLY A 33 -7.58 8.10 9.13
CA GLY A 33 -7.51 7.10 10.19
C GLY A 33 -8.45 5.90 10.01
N GLU A 34 -9.07 5.72 8.84
CA GLU A 34 -9.87 4.51 8.58
C GLU A 34 -9.16 3.50 7.68
N ILE A 35 -9.63 2.26 7.71
CA ILE A 35 -9.29 1.23 6.74
C ILE A 35 -10.42 1.18 5.72
N PHE A 36 -10.11 1.50 4.46
CA PHE A 36 -11.06 1.50 3.36
C PHE A 36 -10.73 0.40 2.35
N GLY A 37 -11.68 -0.45 2.03
CA GLY A 37 -11.51 -1.57 1.09
C GLY A 37 -12.22 -1.36 -0.23
N LEU A 38 -11.48 -1.42 -1.34
CA LEU A 38 -12.03 -1.55 -2.69
C LEU A 38 -12.23 -3.04 -3.00
N LEU A 39 -13.49 -3.48 -2.97
CA LEU A 39 -13.86 -4.88 -3.23
C LEU A 39 -14.33 -5.06 -4.67
N GLY A 40 -13.97 -6.18 -5.28
CA GLY A 40 -14.48 -6.56 -6.60
C GLY A 40 -13.70 -7.71 -7.24
N PRO A 41 -14.20 -8.30 -8.31
CA PRO A 41 -13.53 -9.37 -9.03
C PRO A 41 -12.25 -8.87 -9.73
N ASN A 42 -11.45 -9.82 -10.24
CA ASN A 42 -10.30 -9.49 -11.08
C ASN A 42 -10.80 -8.77 -12.35
N GLY A 43 -10.06 -7.74 -12.77
CA GLY A 43 -10.45 -6.91 -13.91
C GLY A 43 -11.45 -5.79 -13.58
N ALA A 44 -11.93 -5.64 -12.34
CA ALA A 44 -12.85 -4.58 -11.95
C ALA A 44 -12.21 -3.17 -11.84
N GLY A 45 -10.97 -3.00 -12.21
CA GLY A 45 -10.28 -1.70 -12.16
C GLY A 45 -9.69 -1.32 -10.79
N LYS A 46 -9.68 -2.23 -9.79
CA LYS A 46 -9.17 -1.95 -8.43
C LYS A 46 -7.71 -1.48 -8.43
N SER A 47 -6.81 -2.31 -8.96
CA SER A 47 -5.38 -1.97 -9.05
C SER A 47 -5.14 -0.72 -9.91
N THR A 48 -5.89 -0.56 -11.00
CA THR A 48 -5.84 0.64 -11.84
C THR A 48 -6.21 1.89 -11.03
N THR A 49 -7.23 1.80 -10.18
CA THR A 49 -7.64 2.89 -9.29
C THR A 49 -6.52 3.22 -8.28
N ILE A 50 -5.93 2.21 -7.63
CA ILE A 50 -4.76 2.42 -6.76
C ILE A 50 -3.62 3.12 -7.52
N LEU A 51 -3.26 2.65 -8.71
CA LEU A 51 -2.19 3.25 -9.51
C LEU A 51 -2.46 4.71 -9.87
N MET A 52 -3.73 5.08 -10.13
CA MET A 52 -4.10 6.49 -10.37
C MET A 52 -3.96 7.34 -9.11
N LEU A 53 -4.44 6.86 -7.96
CA LEU A 53 -4.37 7.59 -6.69
C LEU A 53 -2.94 7.73 -6.16
N THR A 54 -2.07 6.76 -6.47
CA THR A 54 -0.65 6.79 -6.11
C THR A 54 0.22 7.50 -7.15
N THR A 55 -0.38 8.14 -8.14
CA THR A 55 0.27 8.90 -9.22
C THR A 55 1.19 8.07 -10.14
N LEU A 56 1.09 6.75 -10.08
CA LEU A 56 1.82 5.83 -10.97
C LEU A 56 1.16 5.71 -12.35
N LEU A 57 -0.11 6.13 -12.45
CA LEU A 57 -0.88 6.14 -13.68
C LEU A 57 -1.71 7.42 -13.77
N SER A 58 -1.73 8.08 -14.92
CA SER A 58 -2.56 9.27 -15.13
C SER A 58 -4.04 8.92 -15.20
N ILE A 59 -4.88 9.78 -14.65
CA ILE A 59 -6.34 9.77 -14.82
C ILE A 59 -6.67 10.21 -16.27
N THR A 60 -7.67 9.58 -16.91
CA THR A 60 -8.12 9.99 -18.24
C THR A 60 -9.19 11.09 -18.14
N ASP A 61 -10.09 10.99 -17.16
CA ASP A 61 -11.16 11.97 -16.90
C ASP A 61 -11.57 11.89 -15.41
N GLY A 62 -12.21 12.94 -14.90
CA GLY A 62 -12.55 13.05 -13.49
C GLY A 62 -11.43 13.68 -12.65
N MET A 63 -11.60 13.67 -11.33
CA MET A 63 -10.68 14.32 -10.39
C MET A 63 -10.44 13.43 -9.16
N ALA A 64 -9.22 13.43 -8.64
CA ALA A 64 -8.91 12.81 -7.37
C ALA A 64 -7.92 13.65 -6.57
N SER A 65 -8.10 13.67 -5.26
CA SER A 65 -7.14 14.27 -4.34
C SER A 65 -6.81 13.35 -3.18
N VAL A 66 -5.57 13.41 -2.74
CA VAL A 66 -5.02 12.69 -1.58
C VAL A 66 -4.54 13.74 -0.58
N LEU A 67 -5.10 13.73 0.65
CA LEU A 67 -4.88 14.78 1.67
C LEU A 67 -5.15 16.20 1.15
N GLY A 68 -6.12 16.35 0.26
CA GLY A 68 -6.43 17.62 -0.40
C GLY A 68 -5.45 18.02 -1.51
N ILE A 69 -4.44 17.18 -1.82
CA ILE A 69 -3.46 17.40 -2.87
C ILE A 69 -3.97 16.74 -4.15
N ASP A 70 -4.07 17.47 -5.25
CA ASP A 70 -4.51 16.96 -6.54
C ASP A 70 -3.48 15.99 -7.13
N VAL A 71 -3.91 14.76 -7.45
CA VAL A 71 -3.01 13.69 -7.91
C VAL A 71 -2.51 13.90 -9.34
N ALA A 72 -3.20 14.70 -10.16
CA ALA A 72 -2.83 14.91 -11.55
C ALA A 72 -1.78 16.00 -11.73
N THR A 73 -1.76 17.00 -10.84
CA THR A 73 -0.91 18.19 -10.97
C THR A 73 0.22 18.27 -9.95
N LYS A 74 0.08 17.55 -8.80
CA LYS A 74 1.02 17.63 -7.68
C LYS A 74 1.53 16.24 -7.24
N ASP A 75 1.91 15.45 -8.22
CA ASP A 75 2.31 14.05 -8.05
C ASP A 75 3.47 13.86 -7.04
N LYS A 76 4.44 14.76 -6.98
CA LYS A 76 5.55 14.69 -6.02
C LYS A 76 5.09 14.90 -4.59
N GLU A 77 4.25 15.93 -4.36
CA GLU A 77 3.70 16.21 -3.02
C GLU A 77 2.87 15.02 -2.51
N VAL A 78 2.11 14.36 -3.40
CA VAL A 78 1.34 13.15 -3.04
C VAL A 78 2.30 12.02 -2.64
N ARG A 79 3.33 11.72 -3.45
CA ARG A 79 4.28 10.63 -3.19
C ARG A 79 5.05 10.77 -1.87
N GLU A 80 5.29 12.00 -1.41
CA GLU A 80 5.92 12.26 -0.11
C GLU A 80 5.04 11.88 1.08
N LYS A 81 3.72 11.79 0.88
CA LYS A 81 2.71 11.55 1.91
C LYS A 81 2.16 10.13 1.95
N ILE A 82 2.42 9.35 0.92
CA ILE A 82 1.82 8.03 0.76
C ILE A 82 2.86 6.92 0.80
N GLY A 83 2.51 5.79 1.41
CA GLY A 83 3.21 4.51 1.23
C GLY A 83 2.43 3.63 0.25
N VAL A 84 3.15 2.82 -0.53
CA VAL A 84 2.52 1.95 -1.54
C VAL A 84 3.16 0.56 -1.50
N ALA A 85 2.33 -0.47 -1.36
CA ALA A 85 2.74 -1.86 -1.55
C ALA A 85 1.83 -2.50 -2.60
N LEU A 86 2.37 -2.73 -3.79
CA LEU A 86 1.65 -3.28 -4.93
C LEU A 86 1.59 -4.82 -4.86
N GLN A 87 0.79 -5.43 -5.74
CA GLN A 87 0.64 -6.89 -5.80
C GLN A 87 1.98 -7.57 -6.09
N ASP A 88 2.74 -7.08 -7.06
CA ASP A 88 4.09 -7.56 -7.35
C ASP A 88 5.11 -6.81 -6.49
N THR A 89 5.79 -7.53 -5.62
CA THR A 89 6.85 -6.96 -4.78
C THR A 89 8.12 -6.80 -5.60
N GLY A 90 8.56 -5.57 -5.82
CA GLY A 90 9.84 -5.26 -6.49
C GLY A 90 11.07 -5.48 -5.61
N LEU A 91 11.05 -6.48 -4.74
CA LEU A 91 12.11 -6.73 -3.76
C LEU A 91 13.38 -7.29 -4.44
N ASP A 92 14.53 -6.70 -4.16
CA ASP A 92 15.81 -7.28 -4.55
C ASP A 92 16.10 -8.56 -3.75
N ASN A 93 16.05 -9.69 -4.43
CA ASN A 93 16.26 -11.00 -3.83
C ASN A 93 17.72 -11.28 -3.41
N LEU A 94 18.69 -10.47 -3.83
CA LEU A 94 20.12 -10.61 -3.51
C LEU A 94 20.47 -9.95 -2.19
N LEU A 95 19.71 -8.93 -1.79
CA LEU A 95 19.90 -8.22 -0.54
C LEU A 95 19.26 -8.96 0.63
N THR A 96 19.71 -8.63 1.83
CA THR A 96 19.06 -9.01 3.09
C THR A 96 17.93 -8.04 3.42
N GLY A 97 17.00 -8.42 4.29
CA GLY A 97 15.95 -7.53 4.75
C GLY A 97 16.49 -6.25 5.38
N ARG A 98 17.58 -6.36 6.15
CA ARG A 98 18.28 -5.22 6.77
C ARG A 98 18.88 -4.28 5.72
N GLU A 99 19.56 -4.81 4.71
CA GLU A 99 20.14 -4.02 3.63
C GLU A 99 19.08 -3.27 2.83
N LEU A 100 17.94 -3.90 2.56
CA LEU A 100 16.83 -3.25 1.88
C LEU A 100 16.28 -2.07 2.69
N PHE A 101 15.98 -2.26 3.97
CA PHE A 101 15.51 -1.16 4.81
C PHE A 101 16.55 -0.05 4.89
N PHE A 102 17.80 -0.40 5.15
CA PHE A 102 18.89 0.58 5.26
C PHE A 102 19.02 1.39 3.96
N THR A 103 19.07 0.73 2.81
CA THR A 103 19.21 1.39 1.50
C THR A 103 18.01 2.29 1.20
N THR A 104 16.79 1.81 1.49
CA THR A 104 15.57 2.61 1.30
C THR A 104 15.57 3.85 2.21
N CYS A 105 15.96 3.73 3.47
CA CYS A 105 16.13 4.88 4.36
C CYS A 105 17.14 5.88 3.79
N ARG A 106 18.28 5.39 3.28
CA ARG A 106 19.29 6.26 2.63
C ARG A 106 18.73 6.99 1.40
N LEU A 107 17.91 6.34 0.60
CA LEU A 107 17.25 6.95 -0.57
C LEU A 107 16.26 8.04 -0.16
N TRP A 108 15.60 7.89 1.00
CA TRP A 108 14.74 8.90 1.60
C TRP A 108 15.51 10.01 2.34
N GLY A 109 16.84 10.03 2.29
CA GLY A 109 17.67 11.11 2.84
C GLY A 109 18.05 10.97 4.32
N TYR A 110 17.72 9.85 4.98
CA TYR A 110 18.16 9.63 6.36
C TYR A 110 19.69 9.57 6.46
N SER A 111 20.25 10.05 7.57
CA SER A 111 21.68 9.86 7.85
C SER A 111 22.01 8.37 8.00
N LYS A 112 23.29 7.97 7.94
CA LYS A 112 23.69 6.59 8.15
C LYS A 112 23.20 6.05 9.51
N LYS A 113 23.37 6.84 10.56
CA LYS A 113 22.96 6.48 11.93
C LYS A 113 21.43 6.31 12.02
N ASP A 114 20.68 7.29 11.49
CA ASP A 114 19.21 7.23 11.53
C ASP A 114 18.67 6.08 10.66
N SER A 115 19.33 5.75 9.55
CA SER A 115 18.99 4.59 8.72
C SER A 115 19.16 3.28 9.47
N GLU A 116 20.22 3.13 10.27
CA GLU A 116 20.44 1.94 11.11
C GLU A 116 19.35 1.80 12.17
N VAL A 117 18.99 2.91 12.86
CA VAL A 117 17.92 2.93 13.87
C VAL A 117 16.59 2.60 13.23
N LYS A 118 16.21 3.33 12.17
CA LYS A 118 14.92 3.15 11.48
C LYS A 118 14.78 1.76 10.88
N SER A 119 15.86 1.18 10.35
CA SER A 119 15.83 -0.20 9.83
C SER A 119 15.51 -1.22 10.92
N ASN A 120 16.07 -1.06 12.13
CA ASN A 120 15.76 -1.94 13.25
C ASN A 120 14.31 -1.81 13.72
N GLU A 121 13.79 -0.58 13.84
CA GLU A 121 12.40 -0.31 14.19
C GLU A 121 11.44 -0.96 13.19
N LEU A 122 11.71 -0.82 11.89
CA LEU A 122 10.86 -1.39 10.85
C LEU A 122 10.95 -2.93 10.80
N LEU A 123 12.14 -3.51 11.01
CA LEU A 123 12.29 -4.96 11.12
C LEU A 123 11.50 -5.52 12.31
N GLU A 124 11.51 -4.83 13.43
CA GLU A 124 10.72 -5.20 14.62
C GLU A 124 9.22 -5.04 14.33
N LEU A 125 8.80 -3.91 13.76
CA LEU A 125 7.41 -3.61 13.40
C LEU A 125 6.81 -4.73 12.55
N VAL A 126 7.52 -5.19 11.51
CA VAL A 126 7.02 -6.23 10.60
C VAL A 126 7.37 -7.66 11.04
N GLY A 127 7.94 -7.85 12.24
CA GLY A 127 8.28 -9.15 12.81
C GLY A 127 9.32 -9.94 12.01
N LEU A 128 10.35 -9.25 11.50
CA LEU A 128 11.42 -9.84 10.68
C LEU A 128 12.82 -9.72 11.30
N THR A 129 12.93 -9.37 12.58
CA THR A 129 14.19 -9.14 13.29
C THR A 129 15.12 -10.36 13.21
N GLU A 130 14.60 -11.57 13.46
CA GLU A 130 15.41 -12.81 13.41
C GLU A 130 15.88 -13.16 11.99
N ALA A 131 15.10 -12.76 10.98
CA ALA A 131 15.41 -13.00 9.58
C ALA A 131 16.18 -11.85 8.91
N ALA A 132 16.44 -10.76 9.63
CA ALA A 132 16.97 -9.50 9.10
C ALA A 132 18.24 -9.68 8.22
N ASN A 133 19.12 -10.58 8.61
CA ASN A 133 20.42 -10.83 7.93
C ASN A 133 20.35 -11.97 6.90
N ARG A 134 19.19 -12.57 6.69
CA ARG A 134 18.98 -13.57 5.64
C ARG A 134 18.67 -12.87 4.31
N ARG A 135 19.11 -13.44 3.18
CA ARG A 135 18.77 -12.92 1.86
C ARG A 135 17.28 -13.08 1.59
N VAL A 136 16.68 -12.07 0.98
CA VAL A 136 15.24 -12.01 0.67
C VAL A 136 14.77 -13.17 -0.23
N LYS A 137 15.64 -13.71 -1.09
CA LYS A 137 15.34 -14.93 -1.87
C LYS A 137 14.94 -16.12 -1.00
N THR A 138 15.36 -16.17 0.29
CA THR A 138 15.06 -17.25 1.23
C THR A 138 13.82 -16.98 2.08
N TYR A 139 13.15 -15.85 1.88
CA TYR A 139 11.96 -15.49 2.61
C TYR A 139 10.75 -16.23 2.05
N SER A 140 9.82 -16.59 2.95
CA SER A 140 8.49 -17.06 2.54
C SER A 140 7.69 -15.94 1.88
N GLY A 141 6.60 -16.26 1.18
CA GLY A 141 5.71 -15.25 0.60
C GLY A 141 5.21 -14.25 1.64
N GLY A 142 4.79 -14.73 2.82
CA GLY A 142 4.37 -13.89 3.94
C GLY A 142 5.48 -12.99 4.48
N MET A 143 6.71 -13.48 4.56
CA MET A 143 7.86 -12.65 4.96
C MET A 143 8.17 -11.57 3.93
N LYS A 144 8.11 -11.89 2.63
CA LYS A 144 8.30 -10.91 1.55
C LYS A 144 7.22 -9.82 1.61
N ARG A 145 5.97 -10.22 1.83
CA ARG A 145 4.86 -9.26 1.92
C ARG A 145 4.98 -8.32 3.12
N ARG A 146 5.40 -8.83 4.28
CA ARG A 146 5.66 -8.00 5.46
C ARG A 146 6.87 -7.07 5.26
N LEU A 147 7.91 -7.54 4.59
CA LEU A 147 9.06 -6.70 4.22
C LEU A 147 8.63 -5.55 3.30
N ASP A 148 7.83 -5.84 2.26
CA ASP A 148 7.30 -4.85 1.32
C ASP A 148 6.42 -3.80 2.02
N LEU A 149 5.53 -4.26 2.92
CA LEU A 149 4.78 -3.37 3.80
C LEU A 149 5.70 -2.46 4.62
N GLY A 150 6.72 -3.00 5.26
CA GLY A 150 7.67 -2.20 6.04
C GLY A 150 8.44 -1.19 5.21
N LEU A 151 8.84 -1.54 3.98
CA LEU A 151 9.52 -0.63 3.06
C LEU A 151 8.64 0.57 2.68
N SER A 152 7.32 0.35 2.53
CA SER A 152 6.36 1.42 2.25
C SER A 152 6.17 2.40 3.43
N LEU A 153 6.66 2.05 4.63
CA LEU A 153 6.54 2.85 5.85
C LEU A 153 7.81 3.64 6.21
N VAL A 154 8.89 3.52 5.45
CA VAL A 154 10.20 4.12 5.77
C VAL A 154 10.10 5.61 6.04
N HIS A 155 9.38 6.35 5.23
CA HIS A 155 9.22 7.81 5.33
C HIS A 155 8.03 8.26 6.20
N SER A 156 7.43 7.32 6.96
CA SER A 156 6.30 7.57 7.86
C SER A 156 5.09 8.21 7.15
N PRO A 157 4.50 7.56 6.15
CA PRO A 157 3.41 8.10 5.35
C PRO A 157 2.15 8.31 6.18
N GLU A 158 1.30 9.27 5.76
CA GLU A 158 -0.01 9.52 6.35
C GLU A 158 -1.09 8.57 5.80
N ILE A 159 -0.87 8.06 4.57
CA ILE A 159 -1.77 7.10 3.91
C ILE A 159 -0.96 5.93 3.34
N LEU A 160 -1.48 4.73 3.50
CA LEU A 160 -0.92 3.51 2.96
C LEU A 160 -1.88 2.88 1.93
N PHE A 161 -1.38 2.67 0.72
CA PHE A 161 -2.09 1.95 -0.33
C PHE A 161 -1.56 0.53 -0.47
N LEU A 162 -2.46 -0.46 -0.39
CA LEU A 162 -2.14 -1.88 -0.46
C LEU A 162 -2.94 -2.55 -1.58
N ASP A 163 -2.26 -3.06 -2.59
CA ASP A 163 -2.93 -3.79 -3.66
C ASP A 163 -2.90 -5.30 -3.39
N GLU A 164 -4.08 -5.86 -3.09
CA GLU A 164 -4.30 -7.28 -2.75
C GLU A 164 -3.30 -7.82 -1.71
N PRO A 165 -3.18 -7.21 -0.53
CA PRO A 165 -2.08 -7.47 0.41
C PRO A 165 -2.02 -8.91 0.93
N THR A 166 -3.11 -9.66 0.89
CA THR A 166 -3.21 -11.01 1.45
C THR A 166 -3.25 -12.12 0.41
N THR A 167 -3.16 -11.78 -0.87
CA THR A 167 -3.21 -12.78 -1.95
C THR A 167 -2.00 -13.71 -1.89
N GLY A 168 -2.27 -15.01 -1.99
CA GLY A 168 -1.23 -16.05 -1.94
C GLY A 168 -0.64 -16.33 -0.55
N LEU A 169 -1.15 -15.70 0.51
CA LEU A 169 -0.71 -15.98 1.88
C LEU A 169 -1.50 -17.12 2.52
N ASP A 170 -0.81 -17.92 3.32
CA ASP A 170 -1.43 -18.88 4.21
C ASP A 170 -2.25 -18.18 5.31
N PRO A 171 -3.20 -18.87 5.98
CA PRO A 171 -4.07 -18.25 6.98
C PRO A 171 -3.32 -17.60 8.16
N GLY A 172 -2.20 -18.18 8.59
CA GLY A 172 -1.38 -17.64 9.67
C GLY A 172 -0.71 -16.32 9.28
N SER A 173 -0.03 -16.31 8.13
CA SER A 173 0.61 -15.11 7.57
C SER A 173 -0.39 -13.99 7.30
N ARG A 174 -1.62 -14.34 6.83
CA ARG A 174 -2.70 -13.39 6.60
C ARG A 174 -3.13 -12.70 7.89
N ARG A 175 -3.31 -13.47 8.99
CA ARG A 175 -3.68 -12.89 10.29
C ARG A 175 -2.62 -11.91 10.79
N VAL A 176 -1.34 -12.29 10.75
CA VAL A 176 -0.24 -11.43 11.18
C VAL A 176 -0.24 -10.12 10.38
N LEU A 177 -0.41 -10.18 9.05
CA LEU A 177 -0.47 -8.98 8.22
C LEU A 177 -1.66 -8.07 8.58
N TRP A 178 -2.83 -8.65 8.86
CA TRP A 178 -4.00 -7.89 9.29
C TRP A 178 -3.79 -7.21 10.65
N ASP A 179 -3.13 -7.86 11.58
CA ASP A 179 -2.82 -7.27 12.88
C ASP A 179 -1.88 -6.06 12.73
N GLU A 180 -0.89 -6.13 11.83
CA GLU A 180 -0.02 -5.00 11.51
C GLU A 180 -0.80 -3.84 10.84
N ILE A 181 -1.68 -4.13 9.89
CA ILE A 181 -2.54 -3.12 9.23
C ILE A 181 -3.42 -2.40 10.28
N LYS A 182 -4.00 -3.13 11.22
CA LYS A 182 -4.80 -2.55 12.31
C LYS A 182 -3.97 -1.65 13.22
N ARG A 183 -2.76 -2.09 13.61
CA ARG A 183 -1.84 -1.28 14.41
C ARG A 183 -1.49 0.04 13.71
N LEU A 184 -1.23 0.00 12.40
CA LEU A 184 -0.95 1.21 11.63
C LEU A 184 -2.14 2.18 11.66
N ARG A 185 -3.37 1.68 11.45
CA ARG A 185 -4.58 2.50 11.58
C ARG A 185 -4.72 3.07 12.99
N ASP A 186 -4.51 2.28 14.04
CA ASP A 186 -4.63 2.72 15.43
C ASP A 186 -3.60 3.79 15.78
N ASN A 187 -2.47 3.82 15.05
CA ASN A 187 -1.47 4.89 15.10
C ASN A 187 -1.78 6.08 14.17
N GLY A 188 -2.98 6.14 13.60
CA GLY A 188 -3.46 7.27 12.81
C GLY A 188 -3.18 7.18 11.30
N VAL A 189 -2.55 6.13 10.81
CA VAL A 189 -2.33 5.92 9.37
C VAL A 189 -3.65 5.53 8.70
N THR A 190 -4.02 6.23 7.64
CA THR A 190 -5.16 5.83 6.80
C THR A 190 -4.73 4.67 5.90
N VAL A 191 -5.52 3.62 5.79
CA VAL A 191 -5.19 2.48 4.94
C VAL A 191 -6.25 2.30 3.85
N ILE A 192 -5.81 2.23 2.61
CA ILE A 192 -6.66 1.93 1.45
C ILE A 192 -6.14 0.63 0.83
N LEU A 193 -7.00 -0.35 0.73
CA LEU A 193 -6.61 -1.64 0.18
C LEU A 193 -7.59 -2.15 -0.88
N THR A 194 -7.07 -2.96 -1.78
CA THR A 194 -7.90 -3.74 -2.69
C THR A 194 -7.99 -5.18 -2.24
N THR A 195 -9.11 -5.81 -2.48
CA THR A 195 -9.28 -7.25 -2.26
C THR A 195 -10.37 -7.83 -3.16
N GLN A 196 -10.26 -9.11 -3.46
CA GLN A 196 -11.32 -9.88 -4.10
C GLN A 196 -12.14 -10.72 -3.09
N TYR A 197 -11.70 -10.77 -1.82
CA TYR A 197 -12.29 -11.61 -0.78
C TYR A 197 -13.04 -10.77 0.25
N LEU A 198 -14.34 -11.05 0.44
CA LEU A 198 -15.18 -10.42 1.47
C LEU A 198 -14.67 -10.68 2.90
N ASP A 199 -14.11 -11.85 3.15
CA ASP A 199 -13.57 -12.22 4.47
C ASP A 199 -12.48 -11.23 4.94
N CYS A 200 -11.80 -10.59 4.02
CA CYS A 200 -10.82 -9.56 4.36
C CYS A 200 -11.47 -8.32 4.99
N LEU A 201 -12.70 -7.98 4.63
CA LEU A 201 -13.42 -6.83 5.16
C LEU A 201 -14.04 -7.10 6.55
N LEU A 202 -14.31 -8.36 6.91
CA LEU A 202 -14.79 -8.71 8.24
C LEU A 202 -13.76 -8.39 9.34
N TYR A 203 -12.48 -8.34 8.97
CA TYR A 203 -11.42 -7.89 9.89
C TYR A 203 -11.33 -6.37 10.02
N THR A 204 -12.00 -5.59 9.17
CA THR A 204 -11.98 -4.12 9.18
C THR A 204 -13.18 -3.51 9.91
N SER A 205 -14.30 -4.24 10.02
CA SER A 205 -15.46 -3.81 10.78
C SER A 205 -15.26 -4.08 12.28
N PRO A 206 -15.65 -3.15 13.18
CA PRO A 206 -15.80 -3.49 14.59
C PRO A 206 -16.82 -4.62 14.65
N SER A 207 -16.45 -5.74 15.29
CA SER A 207 -17.42 -6.81 15.62
C SER A 207 -18.63 -6.15 16.28
N PRO A 208 -19.86 -6.39 15.83
CA PRO A 208 -21.01 -6.02 16.64
C PRO A 208 -20.84 -6.80 17.95
N ARG A 209 -20.44 -6.11 19.00
CA ARG A 209 -20.55 -6.66 20.35
C ARG A 209 -21.99 -6.52 20.74
N ASP A 210 -22.55 -7.64 21.14
CA ASP A 210 -23.82 -7.83 21.78
C ASP A 210 -24.19 -6.71 22.78
#